data_da991f69cbd58e1c7a2c5a5fb657d38a
#
_entry.id   da991f69cbd58e1c7a2c5a5fb657d38a
#
_cell.length_a   1.000
_cell.length_b   1.000
_cell.length_c   1.000
_cell.angle_alpha   90.00
_cell.angle_beta   90.00
_cell.angle_gamma   90.00
#
_symmetry.space_group_name_H-M   'P 1'
#
loop_
_entity.id
_entity.type
_entity.pdbx_description
1 polymer ?
#
loop_
_entity_poly.entity_id
_entity_poly.type
_entity_poly.pdbx_seq_one_letter_code
_entity_poly.pdbx_strand_id
1 'polypeptide(L)'
;MDCFDRRSFIKTGAGALMAAGVPFAARSQQVAALPCLRSRRSATLPDADVAVPPYENTIRDRLWMWGHGGIAFDKPRFTYDIPTAPPIEMNEACRHMGIPNVCVCRYVGLPEAKDCSAYLKTFKDIKRIALSIVDSAGGTWREKYELAKKLRKENPNLGTVWLDDFFRPQKMSRPDDIHAFRKELDADGFKLACVLYPDSDGIKQEFKEVLDLCDQISVWFWHAKNIPTMKASIRKLRDLVGPKKALIMGIYMWDFGDRRPVPDDLMRQQLATGRELMVEHQLSGLVFHPTSIVNRKLSSIEIARKWIAENGEKEL
;
A
#
# COMPACT_ATOMS: atom_id res chain seq x y z
N MET A 1 7.47 16.39 -24.61
CA MET A 1 7.39 16.57 -23.13
C MET A 1 7.78 15.25 -22.53
N ASP A 2 9.06 15.13 -22.20
CA ASP A 2 9.69 13.87 -21.87
C ASP A 2 9.35 13.43 -20.46
N CYS A 3 8.56 12.36 -20.36
CA CYS A 3 8.42 11.61 -19.11
C CYS A 3 9.76 10.94 -18.83
N PHE A 4 10.31 11.21 -17.66
CA PHE A 4 11.56 10.71 -17.15
C PHE A 4 11.82 9.24 -17.50
N ASP A 5 12.78 9.03 -18.41
CA ASP A 5 13.39 7.74 -18.67
C ASP A 5 14.35 7.39 -17.52
N ARG A 6 13.92 6.42 -16.67
CA ARG A 6 14.78 5.83 -15.62
C ARG A 6 15.84 4.87 -16.19
N ARG A 7 16.19 4.97 -17.49
CA ARG A 7 17.08 4.03 -18.19
C ARG A 7 18.58 4.28 -18.04
N SER A 8 19.01 5.25 -17.28
CA SER A 8 20.44 5.51 -17.11
C SER A 8 21.00 4.94 -15.81
N PHE A 9 21.01 3.62 -15.65
CA PHE A 9 22.03 2.91 -14.85
C PHE A 9 21.89 1.40 -15.12
N ILE A 10 22.86 0.86 -15.80
CA ILE A 10 23.42 -0.50 -15.86
C ILE A 10 23.64 -0.92 -17.33
N LYS A 11 24.83 -0.69 -17.78
CA LYS A 11 25.55 -1.55 -18.75
C LYS A 11 26.73 -2.11 -17.98
N THR A 12 26.79 -3.43 -17.83
CA THR A 12 27.94 -4.33 -18.01
C THR A 12 27.76 -5.62 -17.21
N GLY A 13 28.05 -6.73 -17.87
CA GLY A 13 28.33 -8.01 -17.22
C GLY A 13 27.56 -9.21 -17.75
N ALA A 14 27.88 -9.65 -18.99
CA ALA A 14 27.54 -10.98 -19.44
C ALA A 14 28.54 -11.98 -18.87
N GLY A 15 28.06 -13.06 -18.25
CA GLY A 15 28.85 -14.20 -17.81
C GLY A 15 27.96 -15.44 -17.76
N ALA A 16 28.12 -16.28 -18.80
CA ALA A 16 27.47 -17.58 -18.86
C ALA A 16 28.20 -18.58 -17.97
N LEU A 17 27.46 -19.43 -17.22
CA LEU A 17 27.95 -20.71 -16.74
C LEU A 17 26.87 -21.77 -16.79
N MET A 18 27.24 -22.89 -17.40
CA MET A 18 26.47 -24.10 -17.64
C MET A 18 26.36 -25.02 -16.39
N ALA A 19 25.24 -25.66 -16.30
CA ALA A 19 24.94 -27.07 -15.97
C ALA A 19 25.51 -27.75 -14.72
N ALA A 20 24.66 -28.43 -13.97
CA ALA A 20 24.68 -29.83 -13.71
C ALA A 20 23.43 -30.26 -12.90
N GLY A 21 22.70 -31.22 -13.44
CA GLY A 21 21.50 -31.77 -12.79
C GLY A 21 21.90 -32.78 -11.72
N VAL A 22 21.12 -32.82 -10.63
CA VAL A 22 21.12 -33.91 -9.64
C VAL A 22 19.66 -34.21 -9.30
N PRO A 23 19.22 -35.49 -9.30
CA PRO A 23 17.84 -35.83 -9.01
C PRO A 23 17.55 -35.80 -7.51
N PHE A 24 16.44 -35.11 -7.15
CA PHE A 24 15.98 -35.05 -5.76
C PHE A 24 14.94 -36.14 -5.50
N ALA A 25 15.29 -37.06 -4.60
CA ALA A 25 14.39 -38.09 -4.11
C ALA A 25 13.41 -37.49 -3.09
N ALA A 26 12.14 -37.75 -3.28
CA ALA A 26 11.06 -37.37 -2.38
C ALA A 26 11.13 -38.15 -1.07
N ARG A 27 11.29 -37.50 0.05
CA ARG A 27 11.02 -38.03 1.39
C ARG A 27 9.81 -37.34 1.98
N SER A 28 8.73 -38.10 2.14
CA SER A 28 7.54 -37.70 2.90
C SER A 28 7.91 -37.65 4.39
N GLN A 29 7.83 -36.48 5.01
CA GLN A 29 7.85 -36.37 6.48
C GLN A 29 6.44 -36.05 6.97
N GLN A 30 5.93 -36.92 7.83
CA GLN A 30 4.71 -36.73 8.62
C GLN A 30 4.89 -35.52 9.54
N VAL A 31 3.98 -34.56 9.46
CA VAL A 31 3.92 -33.43 10.36
C VAL A 31 3.14 -33.84 11.60
N ALA A 32 3.83 -33.95 12.73
CA ALA A 32 3.22 -34.13 14.03
C ALA A 32 2.47 -32.88 14.46
N ALA A 33 1.26 -33.07 15.00
CA ALA A 33 0.45 -32.01 15.54
C ALA A 33 1.09 -31.39 16.78
N LEU A 34 1.28 -30.07 16.77
CA LEU A 34 1.73 -29.31 17.94
C LEU A 34 0.57 -29.04 18.89
N PRO A 35 0.77 -29.15 20.22
CA PRO A 35 -0.28 -28.93 21.21
C PRO A 35 -0.62 -27.44 21.34
N CYS A 36 -1.91 -27.21 21.55
CA CYS A 36 -2.53 -25.92 21.80
C CYS A 36 -1.90 -25.24 23.03
N LEU A 37 -1.09 -24.19 22.82
CA LEU A 37 -0.56 -23.37 23.91
C LEU A 37 -1.65 -22.43 24.43
N ARG A 38 -2.15 -22.73 25.62
CA ARG A 38 -3.03 -21.83 26.40
C ARG A 38 -2.34 -20.48 26.61
N SER A 39 -3.06 -19.42 26.24
CA SER A 39 -2.74 -18.02 26.45
C SER A 39 -2.25 -17.78 27.90
N ARG A 40 -0.96 -17.42 28.06
CA ARG A 40 -0.52 -16.70 29.24
C ARG A 40 -0.87 -15.24 29.05
N ARG A 41 -1.73 -14.70 29.91
CA ARG A 41 -1.97 -13.26 30.01
C ARG A 41 -0.64 -12.55 30.20
N SER A 42 -0.22 -11.79 29.22
CA SER A 42 0.95 -10.94 29.26
C SER A 42 0.62 -9.70 30.08
N ALA A 43 1.62 -9.23 30.81
CA ALA A 43 1.58 -8.04 31.63
C ALA A 43 1.10 -6.83 30.79
N THR A 44 0.20 -6.07 31.38
CA THR A 44 -0.32 -4.80 30.86
C THR A 44 0.84 -3.83 30.62
N LEU A 45 1.17 -3.62 29.35
CA LEU A 45 1.89 -2.42 28.93
C LEU A 45 0.94 -1.22 29.09
N PRO A 46 1.45 -0.04 29.48
CA PRO A 46 0.60 1.12 29.65
C PRO A 46 -0.13 1.44 28.34
N ASP A 47 -1.43 1.73 28.45
CA ASP A 47 -2.31 2.14 27.36
C ASP A 47 -1.69 3.32 26.59
N ALA A 48 -0.97 3.03 25.53
CA ALA A 48 -0.67 4.02 24.52
C ALA A 48 -1.96 4.09 23.67
N ASP A 49 -2.77 5.13 23.88
CA ASP A 49 -3.92 5.49 23.06
C ASP A 49 -3.50 5.67 21.59
N VAL A 50 -3.27 4.59 20.90
CA VAL A 50 -3.27 4.59 19.45
C VAL A 50 -4.73 4.78 19.06
N ALA A 51 -5.08 5.90 18.44
CA ALA A 51 -6.42 6.17 17.96
C ALA A 51 -6.79 5.17 16.86
N VAL A 52 -7.16 3.95 17.26
CA VAL A 52 -7.79 2.96 16.40
C VAL A 52 -9.25 3.34 16.29
N PRO A 53 -9.78 3.58 15.08
CA PRO A 53 -11.21 3.81 14.94
C PRO A 53 -12.02 2.67 15.58
N PRO A 54 -13.10 2.94 16.29
CA PRO A 54 -13.80 1.97 17.13
C PRO A 54 -14.48 0.81 16.37
N TYR A 55 -14.35 0.74 15.03
CA TYR A 55 -14.92 -0.29 14.16
C TYR A 55 -13.86 -1.15 13.45
N GLU A 56 -12.58 -1.05 13.83
CA GLU A 56 -11.47 -1.82 13.22
C GLU A 56 -11.02 -2.95 14.16
N ASN A 57 -11.92 -3.90 14.42
CA ASN A 57 -11.64 -4.96 15.38
C ASN A 57 -10.78 -6.07 14.82
N THR A 58 -10.81 -6.30 13.50
CA THR A 58 -10.08 -7.40 12.87
C THR A 58 -8.93 -6.89 12.01
N ILE A 59 -7.99 -7.78 11.70
CA ILE A 59 -6.93 -7.49 10.73
C ILE A 59 -7.55 -7.06 9.39
N ARG A 60 -8.61 -7.75 8.91
CA ARG A 60 -9.29 -7.46 7.64
C ARG A 60 -9.77 -6.01 7.57
N ASP A 61 -10.33 -5.49 8.64
CA ASP A 61 -10.82 -4.11 8.68
C ASP A 61 -9.71 -3.07 8.46
N ARG A 62 -8.46 -3.45 8.72
CA ARG A 62 -7.26 -2.61 8.59
C ARG A 62 -6.50 -2.81 7.28
N LEU A 63 -7.01 -3.66 6.37
CA LEU A 63 -6.39 -3.89 5.07
C LEU A 63 -6.95 -2.92 4.04
N TRP A 64 -6.05 -2.43 3.19
CA TRP A 64 -6.34 -1.53 2.08
C TRP A 64 -5.81 -2.10 0.78
N MET A 65 -6.49 -1.83 -0.33
CA MET A 65 -5.93 -1.96 -1.67
C MET A 65 -5.54 -0.59 -2.19
N TRP A 66 -4.39 -0.52 -2.83
CA TRP A 66 -3.95 0.66 -3.56
C TRP A 66 -3.92 0.35 -5.05
N GLY A 67 -4.52 1.20 -5.84
CA GLY A 67 -4.36 0.96 -7.25
C GLY A 67 -5.14 1.87 -8.18
N HIS A 68 -5.22 1.36 -9.36
CA HIS A 68 -5.68 2.03 -10.55
C HIS A 68 -6.78 1.20 -11.19
N GLY A 69 -7.69 1.81 -11.94
CA GLY A 69 -8.62 1.10 -12.83
C GLY A 69 -7.85 0.24 -13.83
N GLY A 70 -8.39 -0.93 -14.17
CA GLY A 70 -7.69 -1.96 -14.96
C GLY A 70 -7.12 -1.48 -16.28
N ILE A 71 -7.82 -0.59 -16.97
CA ILE A 71 -7.43 -0.02 -18.28
C ILE A 71 -6.10 0.77 -18.22
N ALA A 72 -5.70 1.28 -17.05
CA ALA A 72 -4.50 2.10 -16.95
C ALA A 72 -3.20 1.32 -17.20
N PHE A 73 -3.19 0.00 -16.98
CA PHE A 73 -2.00 -0.83 -17.10
C PHE A 73 -1.82 -1.52 -18.47
N ASP A 74 -2.83 -1.49 -19.32
CA ASP A 74 -2.73 -2.12 -20.66
C ASP A 74 -1.99 -1.27 -21.69
N LYS A 75 -1.50 -0.09 -21.28
CA LYS A 75 -0.70 0.77 -22.18
C LYS A 75 0.76 0.37 -22.13
N PRO A 76 1.41 0.07 -23.29
CA PRO A 76 2.78 -0.47 -23.37
C PRO A 76 3.86 0.31 -22.60
N ARG A 77 3.68 1.62 -22.44
CA ARG A 77 4.66 2.50 -21.77
C ARG A 77 4.75 2.30 -20.24
N PHE A 78 3.86 1.52 -19.63
CA PHE A 78 3.78 1.37 -18.18
C PHE A 78 3.87 -0.08 -17.70
N THR A 79 4.36 -0.99 -18.53
CA THR A 79 4.27 -2.42 -18.24
C THR A 79 5.12 -2.89 -17.06
N TYR A 80 6.18 -2.17 -16.67
CA TYR A 80 7.14 -2.67 -15.67
C TYR A 80 7.44 -4.17 -15.82
N ASP A 81 7.36 -4.67 -17.05
CA ASP A 81 7.47 -6.09 -17.39
C ASP A 81 6.42 -7.00 -16.71
N ILE A 82 5.31 -6.40 -16.27
CA ILE A 82 4.19 -7.13 -15.68
C ILE A 82 3.51 -7.97 -16.76
N PRO A 83 3.27 -9.28 -16.51
CA PRO A 83 2.59 -10.15 -17.50
C PRO A 83 1.22 -9.60 -17.89
N THR A 84 0.88 -9.72 -19.16
CA THR A 84 -0.43 -9.29 -19.67
C THR A 84 -1.54 -10.18 -19.11
N ALA A 85 -2.68 -9.58 -18.81
CA ALA A 85 -3.92 -10.25 -18.44
C ALA A 85 -5.09 -9.32 -18.78
N PRO A 86 -6.32 -9.84 -18.88
CA PRO A 86 -7.49 -8.97 -19.00
C PRO A 86 -7.52 -7.94 -17.88
N PRO A 87 -7.94 -6.70 -18.17
CA PRO A 87 -8.07 -5.66 -17.13
C PRO A 87 -8.99 -6.14 -15.99
N ILE A 88 -8.66 -5.77 -14.77
CA ILE A 88 -9.50 -6.00 -13.60
C ILE A 88 -9.82 -4.66 -12.94
N GLU A 89 -11.08 -4.45 -12.59
CA GLU A 89 -11.49 -3.23 -11.93
C GLU A 89 -11.16 -3.27 -10.42
N MET A 90 -11.00 -2.08 -9.80
CA MET A 90 -10.53 -2.01 -8.41
C MET A 90 -11.48 -2.68 -7.42
N ASN A 91 -12.80 -2.54 -7.61
CA ASN A 91 -13.81 -3.20 -6.76
C ASN A 91 -13.77 -4.73 -6.89
N GLU A 92 -13.49 -5.25 -8.09
CA GLU A 92 -13.29 -6.69 -8.33
C GLU A 92 -12.00 -7.18 -7.70
N ALA A 93 -10.92 -6.39 -7.83
CA ALA A 93 -9.64 -6.67 -7.19
C ALA A 93 -9.78 -6.74 -5.66
N CYS A 94 -10.50 -5.78 -5.06
CA CYS A 94 -10.80 -5.78 -3.62
C CYS A 94 -11.58 -7.05 -3.20
N ARG A 95 -12.62 -7.42 -3.95
CA ARG A 95 -13.39 -8.67 -3.69
C ARG A 95 -12.51 -9.91 -3.87
N HIS A 96 -11.70 -9.97 -4.92
CA HIS A 96 -10.79 -11.09 -5.17
C HIS A 96 -9.79 -11.29 -4.03
N MET A 97 -9.28 -10.20 -3.45
CA MET A 97 -8.35 -10.23 -2.34
C MET A 97 -9.04 -10.33 -0.96
N GLY A 98 -10.35 -10.09 -0.87
CA GLY A 98 -11.07 -10.03 0.40
C GLY A 98 -10.70 -8.82 1.26
N ILE A 99 -10.40 -7.67 0.62
CA ILE A 99 -9.97 -6.43 1.28
C ILE A 99 -11.08 -5.38 1.18
N PRO A 100 -11.54 -4.80 2.31
CA PRO A 100 -12.72 -3.94 2.33
C PRO A 100 -12.44 -2.46 2.09
N ASN A 101 -11.19 -2.01 2.01
CA ASN A 101 -10.85 -0.60 1.86
C ASN A 101 -9.98 -0.36 0.63
N VAL A 102 -10.13 0.81 -0.02
CA VAL A 102 -9.40 1.11 -1.25
C VAL A 102 -8.88 2.54 -1.28
N CYS A 103 -7.65 2.70 -1.76
CA CYS A 103 -7.11 3.99 -2.20
C CYS A 103 -7.15 4.05 -3.72
N VAL A 104 -7.95 4.96 -4.25
CA VAL A 104 -8.11 5.21 -5.68
C VAL A 104 -7.01 6.17 -6.14
N CYS A 105 -6.11 5.70 -6.98
CA CYS A 105 -5.16 6.54 -7.69
C CYS A 105 -5.59 6.64 -9.16
N ARG A 106 -5.75 7.85 -9.68
CA ARG A 106 -6.14 8.08 -11.08
C ARG A 106 -4.92 8.04 -12.00
N TYR A 107 -4.26 6.89 -12.05
CA TYR A 107 -3.07 6.71 -12.88
C TYR A 107 -3.38 7.00 -14.35
N VAL A 108 -2.52 7.78 -15.02
CA VAL A 108 -2.73 8.32 -16.38
C VAL A 108 -4.09 9.00 -16.60
N GLY A 109 -4.69 9.53 -15.54
CA GLY A 109 -5.97 10.23 -15.59
C GLY A 109 -7.22 9.35 -15.64
N LEU A 110 -7.08 8.03 -15.46
CA LEU A 110 -8.21 7.10 -15.51
C LEU A 110 -8.62 6.59 -14.11
N PRO A 111 -9.96 6.50 -13.82
CA PRO A 111 -11.04 7.00 -14.66
C PRO A 111 -10.97 8.51 -14.86
N GLU A 112 -11.54 9.02 -15.97
CA GLU A 112 -11.61 10.47 -16.19
C GLU A 112 -12.43 11.15 -15.06
N ALA A 113 -12.15 12.42 -14.79
CA ALA A 113 -12.82 13.13 -13.70
C ALA A 113 -14.36 13.09 -13.80
N LYS A 114 -14.90 13.18 -15.02
CA LYS A 114 -16.34 13.10 -15.31
C LYS A 114 -16.96 11.73 -14.97
N ASP A 115 -16.18 10.67 -15.06
CA ASP A 115 -16.63 9.28 -14.90
C ASP A 115 -16.43 8.78 -13.46
N CYS A 116 -15.67 9.51 -12.62
CA CYS A 116 -15.34 9.10 -11.25
C CYS A 116 -16.58 8.83 -10.39
N SER A 117 -17.65 9.64 -10.52
CA SER A 117 -18.88 9.44 -9.74
C SER A 117 -19.53 8.08 -10.09
N ALA A 118 -19.71 7.79 -11.38
CA ALA A 118 -20.24 6.51 -11.83
C ALA A 118 -19.34 5.35 -11.41
N TYR A 119 -18.04 5.53 -11.51
CA TYR A 119 -17.05 4.53 -11.12
C TYR A 119 -17.12 4.19 -9.63
N LEU A 120 -17.15 5.18 -8.75
CA LEU A 120 -17.22 4.94 -7.31
C LEU A 120 -18.56 4.30 -6.87
N LYS A 121 -19.64 4.52 -7.61
CA LYS A 121 -20.93 3.81 -7.36
C LYS A 121 -20.85 2.29 -7.53
N THR A 122 -19.82 1.79 -8.22
CA THR A 122 -19.58 0.34 -8.32
C THR A 122 -18.98 -0.25 -7.03
N PHE A 123 -18.51 0.58 -6.09
CA PHE A 123 -17.80 0.18 -4.86
C PHE A 123 -18.76 -0.11 -3.70
N LYS A 124 -19.84 -0.87 -3.97
CA LYS A 124 -20.94 -1.12 -3.01
C LYS A 124 -20.48 -1.80 -1.73
N ASP A 125 -19.47 -2.68 -1.83
CA ASP A 125 -18.98 -3.50 -0.71
C ASP A 125 -17.71 -2.90 -0.06
N ILE A 126 -17.28 -1.71 -0.50
CA ILE A 126 -16.10 -1.05 0.03
C ILE A 126 -16.48 -0.21 1.24
N LYS A 127 -15.88 -0.53 2.39
CA LYS A 127 -16.14 0.18 3.65
C LYS A 127 -15.58 1.60 3.64
N ARG A 128 -14.34 1.78 3.15
CA ARG A 128 -13.64 3.07 3.14
C ARG A 128 -12.95 3.30 1.81
N ILE A 129 -13.08 4.53 1.33
CA ILE A 129 -12.43 5.00 0.12
C ILE A 129 -11.48 6.14 0.47
N ALA A 130 -10.29 6.11 -0.10
CA ALA A 130 -9.38 7.24 -0.16
C ALA A 130 -9.13 7.61 -1.62
N LEU A 131 -8.83 8.89 -1.89
CA LEU A 131 -8.50 9.38 -3.22
C LEU A 131 -7.11 10.03 -3.21
N SER A 132 -6.23 9.61 -4.10
CA SER A 132 -4.96 10.32 -4.32
C SER A 132 -5.21 11.64 -5.03
N ILE A 133 -4.69 12.73 -4.45
CA ILE A 133 -4.77 14.10 -4.99
C ILE A 133 -3.41 14.63 -5.44
N VAL A 134 -2.32 14.00 -5.00
CA VAL A 134 -0.97 14.19 -5.52
C VAL A 134 -0.55 12.89 -6.17
N ASP A 135 -0.51 12.84 -7.48
CA ASP A 135 -0.19 11.65 -8.28
C ASP A 135 0.24 12.04 -9.70
N SER A 136 0.59 11.06 -10.51
CA SER A 136 1.04 11.22 -11.90
C SER A 136 -0.08 11.40 -12.93
N ALA A 137 -1.33 11.56 -12.51
CA ALA A 137 -2.48 11.62 -13.42
C ALA A 137 -2.58 12.91 -14.25
N GLY A 138 -1.71 13.89 -13.99
CA GLY A 138 -1.80 15.25 -14.56
C GLY A 138 -2.83 16.12 -13.82
N GLY A 139 -2.99 17.37 -14.23
CA GLY A 139 -3.79 18.36 -13.52
C GLY A 139 -3.16 18.82 -12.20
N THR A 140 -3.82 19.74 -11.53
CA THR A 140 -3.37 20.28 -10.24
C THR A 140 -3.90 19.46 -9.07
N TRP A 141 -3.20 19.50 -7.93
CA TRP A 141 -3.70 18.90 -6.69
C TRP A 141 -5.03 19.54 -6.28
N ARG A 142 -5.22 20.83 -6.55
CA ARG A 142 -6.44 21.58 -6.25
C ARG A 142 -7.66 21.05 -7.02
N GLU A 143 -7.50 20.82 -8.32
CA GLU A 143 -8.57 20.23 -9.14
C GLU A 143 -8.97 18.84 -8.64
N LYS A 144 -7.99 18.03 -8.23
CA LYS A 144 -8.24 16.70 -7.68
C LYS A 144 -8.90 16.75 -6.30
N TYR A 145 -8.55 17.74 -5.49
CA TYR A 145 -9.21 17.96 -4.20
C TYR A 145 -10.66 18.42 -4.36
N GLU A 146 -10.93 19.35 -5.28
CA GLU A 146 -12.31 19.74 -5.60
C GLU A 146 -13.14 18.56 -6.13
N LEU A 147 -12.53 17.69 -6.93
CA LEU A 147 -13.15 16.43 -7.33
C LEU A 147 -13.46 15.54 -6.11
N ALA A 148 -12.51 15.39 -5.17
CA ALA A 148 -12.73 14.61 -3.94
C ALA A 148 -13.93 15.13 -3.13
N LYS A 149 -14.03 16.47 -2.96
CA LYS A 149 -15.16 17.11 -2.28
C LYS A 149 -16.50 16.82 -2.97
N LYS A 150 -16.52 16.92 -4.30
CA LYS A 150 -17.71 16.59 -5.09
C LYS A 150 -18.11 15.13 -4.91
N LEU A 151 -17.16 14.20 -5.06
CA LEU A 151 -17.39 12.76 -4.97
C LEU A 151 -17.87 12.34 -3.58
N ARG A 152 -17.37 12.97 -2.51
CA ARG A 152 -17.75 12.65 -1.14
C ARG A 152 -19.25 12.91 -0.86
N LYS A 153 -19.84 13.89 -1.50
CA LYS A 153 -21.29 14.16 -1.36
C LYS A 153 -22.15 12.96 -1.77
N GLU A 154 -21.68 12.19 -2.74
CA GLU A 154 -22.36 11.00 -3.24
C GLU A 154 -21.84 9.70 -2.62
N ASN A 155 -20.62 9.73 -2.04
CA ASN A 155 -19.92 8.57 -1.46
C ASN A 155 -19.41 8.92 -0.06
N PRO A 156 -20.25 8.85 0.98
CA PRO A 156 -19.90 9.30 2.34
C PRO A 156 -18.74 8.51 2.95
N ASN A 157 -18.44 7.31 2.44
CA ASN A 157 -17.29 6.49 2.80
C ASN A 157 -15.96 6.95 2.17
N LEU A 158 -15.97 7.97 1.30
CA LEU A 158 -14.76 8.67 0.84
C LEU A 158 -14.34 9.68 1.91
N GLY A 159 -13.48 9.26 2.81
CA GLY A 159 -13.09 10.05 3.99
C GLY A 159 -11.65 10.52 4.02
N THR A 160 -10.81 10.09 3.08
CA THR A 160 -9.35 10.35 3.11
C THR A 160 -8.87 10.85 1.76
N VAL A 161 -8.02 11.88 1.78
CA VAL A 161 -7.21 12.27 0.62
C VAL A 161 -5.75 11.86 0.85
N TRP A 162 -5.06 11.51 -0.24
CA TRP A 162 -3.73 10.95 -0.17
C TRP A 162 -2.73 11.73 -1.01
N LEU A 163 -1.56 12.01 -0.43
CA LEU A 163 -0.44 12.67 -1.07
C LEU A 163 0.58 11.60 -1.50
N ASP A 164 0.47 11.11 -2.74
CA ASP A 164 1.39 10.14 -3.30
C ASP A 164 2.71 10.81 -3.72
N ASP A 165 3.85 10.14 -3.48
CA ASP A 165 5.20 10.64 -3.82
C ASP A 165 5.52 12.07 -3.31
N PHE A 166 4.87 12.53 -2.23
CA PHE A 166 4.92 13.93 -1.77
C PHE A 166 6.34 14.41 -1.44
N PHE A 167 7.17 13.55 -0.85
CA PHE A 167 8.52 13.91 -0.42
C PHE A 167 9.56 13.90 -1.54
N ARG A 168 9.18 13.45 -2.73
CA ARG A 168 10.08 13.45 -3.89
C ARG A 168 10.13 14.82 -4.54
N PRO A 169 11.33 15.33 -4.91
CA PRO A 169 11.48 16.65 -5.51
C PRO A 169 11.06 16.65 -6.99
N GLN A 170 9.92 16.05 -7.32
CA GLN A 170 9.43 15.93 -8.67
C GLN A 170 8.35 16.97 -8.97
N LYS A 171 8.14 17.23 -10.25
CA LYS A 171 7.22 18.19 -10.86
C LYS A 171 5.73 17.90 -10.59
N MET A 172 5.39 17.27 -9.48
CA MET A 172 3.99 17.04 -9.12
C MET A 172 3.39 18.30 -8.51
N SER A 173 2.18 18.63 -8.95
CA SER A 173 1.38 19.66 -8.30
C SER A 173 1.06 19.21 -6.88
N ARG A 174 1.49 19.96 -5.88
CA ARG A 174 1.27 19.71 -4.45
C ARG A 174 0.89 21.01 -3.74
N PRO A 175 0.26 20.96 -2.56
CA PRO A 175 0.00 22.16 -1.77
C PRO A 175 1.29 22.92 -1.47
N ASP A 176 1.31 24.21 -1.76
CA ASP A 176 2.43 25.09 -1.43
C ASP A 176 2.46 25.38 0.07
N ASP A 177 1.29 25.53 0.69
CA ASP A 177 1.10 25.67 2.13
C ASP A 177 0.29 24.48 2.66
N ILE A 178 1.01 23.52 3.21
CA ILE A 178 0.40 22.31 3.77
C ILE A 178 -0.40 22.58 5.06
N HIS A 179 -0.05 23.62 5.82
CA HIS A 179 -0.79 23.98 7.02
C HIS A 179 -2.15 24.62 6.69
N ALA A 180 -2.19 25.52 5.70
CA ALA A 180 -3.44 26.06 5.20
C ALA A 180 -4.32 24.97 4.61
N PHE A 181 -3.73 24.06 3.86
CA PHE A 181 -4.44 22.90 3.31
C PHE A 181 -4.99 21.98 4.42
N ARG A 182 -4.23 21.72 5.49
CA ARG A 182 -4.72 20.92 6.63
C ARG A 182 -5.98 21.54 7.25
N LYS A 183 -6.00 22.86 7.47
CA LYS A 183 -7.19 23.57 7.99
C LYS A 183 -8.40 23.41 7.08
N GLU A 184 -8.19 23.47 5.77
CA GLU A 184 -9.26 23.28 4.78
C GLU A 184 -9.81 21.84 4.85
N LEU A 185 -8.91 20.84 4.95
CA LEU A 185 -9.29 19.44 5.10
C LEU A 185 -10.12 19.20 6.37
N ASP A 186 -9.72 19.80 7.49
CA ASP A 186 -10.47 19.70 8.75
C ASP A 186 -11.88 20.29 8.61
N ALA A 187 -12.02 21.44 7.97
CA ALA A 187 -13.31 22.06 7.72
C ALA A 187 -14.20 21.21 6.81
N ASP A 188 -13.62 20.56 5.80
CA ASP A 188 -14.33 19.66 4.89
C ASP A 188 -14.49 18.23 5.47
N GLY A 189 -13.89 17.94 6.64
CA GLY A 189 -13.97 16.66 7.35
C GLY A 189 -13.20 15.52 6.69
N PHE A 190 -12.17 15.80 5.88
CA PHE A 190 -11.27 14.81 5.32
C PHE A 190 -10.10 14.50 6.24
N LYS A 191 -9.66 13.24 6.21
CA LYS A 191 -8.36 12.83 6.73
C LYS A 191 -7.28 13.03 5.68
N LEU A 192 -6.06 13.33 6.13
CA LEU A 192 -4.87 13.46 5.29
C LEU A 192 -3.96 12.25 5.46
N ALA A 193 -3.57 11.64 4.35
CA ALA A 193 -2.55 10.60 4.34
C ALA A 193 -1.41 10.95 3.37
N CYS A 194 -0.21 10.42 3.61
CA CYS A 194 0.93 10.59 2.72
C CYS A 194 1.70 9.28 2.52
N VAL A 195 2.52 9.26 1.46
CA VAL A 195 3.43 8.16 1.11
C VAL A 195 4.86 8.54 1.48
N LEU A 196 5.57 7.61 2.11
CA LEU A 196 6.99 7.72 2.43
C LEU A 196 7.73 6.46 1.97
N TYR A 197 8.88 6.63 1.32
CA TYR A 197 9.78 5.55 0.92
C TYR A 197 11.09 5.64 1.71
N PRO A 198 11.24 4.91 2.84
CA PRO A 198 12.44 4.98 3.67
C PRO A 198 13.74 4.62 2.95
N ASP A 199 13.66 3.77 1.94
CA ASP A 199 14.81 3.29 1.16
C ASP A 199 15.29 4.28 0.10
N SER A 200 14.47 5.25 -0.31
CA SER A 200 14.84 6.28 -1.30
C SER A 200 14.78 7.70 -0.74
N ASP A 201 13.76 8.02 0.06
CA ASP A 201 13.57 9.36 0.61
C ASP A 201 14.32 9.51 1.94
N GLY A 202 14.57 8.40 2.64
CA GLY A 202 15.07 8.36 3.99
C GLY A 202 13.99 8.70 5.03
N ILE A 203 14.36 8.57 6.31
CA ILE A 203 13.55 9.05 7.43
C ILE A 203 14.27 10.26 8.00
N LYS A 204 13.82 11.45 7.61
CA LYS A 204 14.50 12.72 7.87
C LYS A 204 13.70 13.58 8.84
N GLN A 205 14.41 14.29 9.72
CA GLN A 205 13.80 15.22 10.66
C GLN A 205 13.02 16.33 9.95
N GLU A 206 13.48 16.78 8.78
CA GLU A 206 12.82 17.80 7.97
C GLU A 206 11.42 17.40 7.47
N PHE A 207 11.12 16.09 7.41
CA PHE A 207 9.79 15.61 7.02
C PHE A 207 8.79 15.67 8.18
N LYS A 208 9.27 15.79 9.42
CA LYS A 208 8.43 15.69 10.62
C LYS A 208 7.26 16.66 10.61
N GLU A 209 7.46 17.88 10.17
CA GLU A 209 6.41 18.90 10.11
C GLU A 209 5.22 18.42 9.25
N VAL A 210 5.47 17.90 8.06
CA VAL A 210 4.42 17.36 7.16
C VAL A 210 3.83 16.09 7.74
N LEU A 211 4.67 15.18 8.26
CA LEU A 211 4.21 13.92 8.85
C LEU A 211 3.29 14.16 10.07
N ASP A 212 3.56 15.19 10.86
CA ASP A 212 2.72 15.56 12.01
C ASP A 212 1.32 16.06 11.57
N LEU A 213 1.21 16.68 10.41
CA LEU A 213 -0.08 17.13 9.87
C LEU A 213 -0.91 15.99 9.27
N CYS A 214 -0.28 14.86 8.91
CA CYS A 214 -0.99 13.71 8.36
C CYS A 214 -1.69 12.91 9.47
N ASP A 215 -2.91 12.45 9.21
CA ASP A 215 -3.61 11.48 10.06
C ASP A 215 -3.00 10.08 9.89
N GLN A 216 -2.50 9.77 8.69
CA GLN A 216 -1.97 8.46 8.35
C GLN A 216 -0.73 8.58 7.45
N ILE A 217 0.24 7.71 7.67
CA ILE A 217 1.46 7.63 6.87
C ILE A 217 1.60 6.21 6.33
N SER A 218 1.69 6.07 5.01
CA SER A 218 1.98 4.79 4.37
C SER A 218 3.46 4.66 4.05
N VAL A 219 4.04 3.52 4.42
CA VAL A 219 5.49 3.26 4.35
C VAL A 219 5.75 2.19 3.30
N TRP A 220 6.54 2.49 2.27
CA TRP A 220 6.74 1.65 1.10
C TRP A 220 8.21 1.35 0.84
N PHE A 221 8.50 0.15 0.30
CA PHE A 221 9.83 -0.28 -0.08
C PHE A 221 9.83 -0.70 -1.55
N TRP A 222 10.45 0.12 -2.39
CA TRP A 222 10.39 -0.01 -3.84
C TRP A 222 11.05 -1.28 -4.39
N HIS A 223 12.10 -1.77 -3.73
CA HIS A 223 12.80 -3.00 -4.08
C HIS A 223 12.52 -4.11 -3.07
N ALA A 224 12.17 -5.30 -3.54
CA ALA A 224 11.93 -6.45 -2.66
C ALA A 224 13.15 -6.81 -1.80
N LYS A 225 14.39 -6.58 -2.29
CA LYS A 225 15.62 -6.78 -1.52
C LYS A 225 15.70 -5.95 -0.22
N ASN A 226 14.90 -4.88 -0.11
CA ASN A 226 14.85 -4.03 1.08
C ASN A 226 13.81 -4.53 2.13
N ILE A 227 13.02 -5.56 1.82
CA ILE A 227 12.04 -6.13 2.75
C ILE A 227 12.66 -6.52 4.11
N PRO A 228 13.87 -7.10 4.18
CA PRO A 228 14.49 -7.40 5.48
C PRO A 228 14.73 -6.19 6.38
N THR A 229 14.79 -4.97 5.83
CA THR A 229 15.00 -3.73 6.61
C THR A 229 13.70 -3.06 7.08
N MET A 230 12.53 -3.54 6.62
CA MET A 230 11.22 -2.90 6.87
C MET A 230 10.96 -2.68 8.36
N LYS A 231 11.17 -3.71 9.17
CA LYS A 231 10.88 -3.66 10.62
C LYS A 231 11.68 -2.56 11.31
N ALA A 232 12.98 -2.46 11.02
CA ALA A 232 13.85 -1.43 11.59
C ALA A 232 13.45 -0.03 11.13
N SER A 233 13.13 0.13 9.84
CA SER A 233 12.71 1.41 9.27
C SER A 233 11.38 1.89 9.85
N ILE A 234 10.41 1.00 10.03
CA ILE A 234 9.12 1.35 10.63
C ILE A 234 9.28 1.77 12.10
N ARG A 235 10.11 1.07 12.87
CA ARG A 235 10.42 1.45 14.26
C ARG A 235 11.08 2.83 14.31
N LYS A 236 12.09 3.07 13.46
CA LYS A 236 12.71 4.39 13.36
C LYS A 236 11.73 5.51 13.01
N LEU A 237 10.79 5.23 12.09
CA LEU A 237 9.74 6.20 11.75
C LEU A 237 8.78 6.40 12.93
N ARG A 238 8.43 5.34 13.66
CA ARG A 238 7.61 5.42 14.89
C ARG A 238 8.24 6.31 15.94
N ASP A 239 9.57 6.20 16.14
CA ASP A 239 10.31 7.06 17.06
C ASP A 239 10.24 8.53 16.63
N LEU A 240 10.26 8.82 15.33
CA LEU A 240 10.15 10.18 14.79
C LEU A 240 8.75 10.79 14.99
N VAL A 241 7.67 10.01 14.70
CA VAL A 241 6.31 10.56 14.64
C VAL A 241 5.48 10.30 15.91
N GLY A 242 6.00 9.49 16.83
CA GLY A 242 5.34 9.16 18.09
C GLY A 242 4.25 8.09 17.99
N PRO A 243 3.73 7.60 19.13
CA PRO A 243 2.86 6.43 19.19
C PRO A 243 1.45 6.65 18.63
N LYS A 244 0.95 7.88 18.64
CA LYS A 244 -0.42 8.22 18.24
C LYS A 244 -0.65 8.29 16.72
N LYS A 245 0.43 8.34 15.92
CA LYS A 245 0.33 8.46 14.46
C LYS A 245 -0.06 7.13 13.82
N ALA A 246 -1.07 7.13 12.96
CA ALA A 246 -1.41 5.93 12.21
C ALA A 246 -0.34 5.66 11.14
N LEU A 247 0.36 4.52 11.28
CA LEU A 247 1.29 4.01 10.27
C LEU A 247 0.67 2.79 9.59
N ILE A 248 0.71 2.75 8.26
CA ILE A 248 0.36 1.56 7.49
C ILE A 248 1.52 1.14 6.61
N MET A 249 1.73 -0.16 6.46
CA MET A 249 2.83 -0.70 5.67
C MET A 249 2.35 -1.11 4.28
N GLY A 250 3.05 -0.64 3.26
CA GLY A 250 2.86 -1.05 1.87
C GLY A 250 3.34 -2.48 1.64
N ILE A 251 2.50 -3.27 1.00
CA ILE A 251 2.77 -4.63 0.56
C ILE A 251 2.78 -4.62 -0.96
N TYR A 252 3.97 -4.56 -1.55
CA TYR A 252 4.10 -4.77 -2.98
C TYR A 252 3.95 -6.25 -3.33
N MET A 253 3.07 -6.55 -4.28
CA MET A 253 2.91 -7.90 -4.86
C MET A 253 3.76 -8.08 -6.11
N TRP A 254 4.36 -6.99 -6.60
CA TRP A 254 5.31 -6.92 -7.71
C TRP A 254 6.52 -6.09 -7.27
N ASP A 255 7.72 -6.59 -7.50
CA ASP A 255 8.96 -5.82 -7.29
C ASP A 255 9.16 -4.83 -8.44
N PHE A 256 8.70 -3.60 -8.23
CA PHE A 256 8.80 -2.54 -9.24
C PHE A 256 10.23 -2.09 -9.48
N GLY A 257 11.10 -2.25 -8.51
CA GLY A 257 12.51 -1.90 -8.61
C GLY A 257 13.27 -2.84 -9.54
N ASP A 258 13.07 -4.15 -9.38
CA ASP A 258 13.74 -5.18 -10.16
C ASP A 258 12.86 -5.76 -11.28
N ARG A 259 11.62 -5.25 -11.45
CA ARG A 259 10.65 -5.57 -12.52
C ARG A 259 10.34 -7.07 -12.63
N ARG A 260 10.05 -7.70 -11.52
CA ARG A 260 9.76 -9.14 -11.42
C ARG A 260 8.73 -9.41 -10.32
N PRO A 261 8.13 -10.60 -10.24
CA PRO A 261 7.36 -10.99 -9.08
C PRO A 261 8.21 -10.87 -7.80
N VAL A 262 7.59 -10.42 -6.72
CA VAL A 262 8.25 -10.48 -5.41
C VAL A 262 8.53 -11.95 -5.10
N PRO A 263 9.78 -12.34 -4.76
CA PRO A 263 10.12 -13.70 -4.37
C PRO A 263 9.24 -14.22 -3.22
N ASP A 264 8.87 -15.48 -3.26
CA ASP A 264 7.90 -16.07 -2.34
C ASP A 264 8.31 -15.98 -0.86
N ASP A 265 9.58 -16.16 -0.57
CA ASP A 265 10.16 -16.00 0.77
C ASP A 265 10.05 -14.56 1.27
N LEU A 266 10.38 -13.58 0.42
CA LEU A 266 10.25 -12.17 0.74
C LEU A 266 8.78 -11.74 0.84
N MET A 267 7.88 -12.30 0.03
CA MET A 267 6.44 -12.05 0.17
C MET A 267 5.92 -12.55 1.51
N ARG A 268 6.29 -13.75 1.94
CA ARG A 268 5.96 -14.29 3.27
C ARG A 268 6.56 -13.44 4.39
N GLN A 269 7.82 -13.01 4.22
CA GLN A 269 8.51 -12.18 5.21
C GLN A 269 7.81 -10.84 5.41
N GLN A 270 7.45 -10.11 4.34
CA GLN A 270 6.77 -8.82 4.50
C GLN A 270 5.40 -8.97 5.18
N LEU A 271 4.62 -10.02 4.87
CA LEU A 271 3.34 -10.29 5.51
C LEU A 271 3.49 -10.65 6.99
N ALA A 272 4.48 -11.48 7.33
CA ALA A 272 4.79 -11.84 8.71
C ALA A 272 5.22 -10.61 9.51
N THR A 273 6.12 -9.77 8.95
CA THR A 273 6.57 -8.51 9.56
C THR A 273 5.40 -7.55 9.78
N GLY A 274 4.52 -7.41 8.78
CA GLY A 274 3.35 -6.55 8.90
C GLY A 274 2.43 -6.99 10.03
N ARG A 275 2.14 -8.31 10.14
CA ARG A 275 1.33 -8.85 11.22
C ARG A 275 1.99 -8.65 12.59
N GLU A 276 3.26 -8.95 12.71
CA GLU A 276 4.02 -8.76 13.95
C GLU A 276 3.93 -7.31 14.43
N LEU A 277 4.20 -6.34 13.54
CA LEU A 277 4.15 -4.93 13.86
C LEU A 277 2.73 -4.42 14.17
N MET A 278 1.68 -5.02 13.60
CA MET A 278 0.29 -4.71 14.00
C MET A 278 0.00 -5.22 15.41
N VAL A 279 0.42 -6.43 15.76
CA VAL A 279 0.27 -7.00 17.12
C VAL A 279 1.06 -6.19 18.14
N GLU A 280 2.23 -5.66 17.75
CA GLU A 280 3.05 -4.77 18.59
C GLU A 280 2.50 -3.32 18.63
N HIS A 281 1.35 -3.03 18.04
CA HIS A 281 0.76 -1.68 17.88
C HIS A 281 1.70 -0.64 17.22
N GLN A 282 2.68 -1.12 16.44
CA GLN A 282 3.57 -0.25 15.64
C GLN A 282 2.93 0.17 14.31
N LEU A 283 2.00 -0.64 13.81
CA LEU A 283 1.23 -0.38 12.60
C LEU A 283 -0.27 -0.41 12.88
N SER A 284 -1.00 0.43 12.16
CA SER A 284 -2.46 0.47 12.16
C SER A 284 -3.08 -0.40 11.05
N GLY A 285 -2.29 -0.89 10.09
CA GLY A 285 -2.79 -1.71 9.00
C GLY A 285 -1.78 -1.94 7.89
N LEU A 286 -2.24 -2.59 6.82
CA LEU A 286 -1.46 -2.90 5.61
C LEU A 286 -2.18 -2.38 4.37
N VAL A 287 -1.41 -2.00 3.35
CA VAL A 287 -1.94 -1.57 2.06
C VAL A 287 -1.27 -2.34 0.92
N PHE A 288 -2.05 -3.09 0.16
CA PHE A 288 -1.60 -3.98 -0.91
C PHE A 288 -1.60 -3.26 -2.26
N HIS A 289 -0.56 -3.41 -3.04
CA HIS A 289 -0.40 -2.77 -4.34
C HIS A 289 0.18 -3.72 -5.39
N PRO A 290 -0.27 -3.62 -6.63
CA PRO A 290 -1.40 -2.86 -7.15
C PRO A 290 -2.66 -3.72 -7.40
N THR A 291 -3.82 -3.08 -7.50
CA THR A 291 -5.09 -3.74 -7.85
C THR A 291 -5.03 -4.43 -9.23
N SER A 292 -4.36 -3.84 -10.18
CA SER A 292 -4.34 -4.22 -11.59
C SER A 292 -3.64 -5.55 -11.92
N ILE A 293 -2.97 -6.19 -10.93
CA ILE A 293 -2.26 -7.47 -11.18
C ILE A 293 -2.89 -8.67 -10.47
N VAL A 294 -3.91 -8.49 -9.65
CA VAL A 294 -4.42 -9.55 -8.77
C VAL A 294 -4.99 -10.76 -9.52
N ASN A 295 -5.33 -10.62 -10.80
CA ASN A 295 -5.80 -11.71 -11.64
C ASN A 295 -4.70 -12.37 -12.50
N ARG A 296 -3.42 -12.05 -12.26
CA ARG A 296 -2.30 -12.50 -13.12
C ARG A 296 -1.65 -13.81 -12.68
N LYS A 297 -2.28 -14.57 -11.77
CA LYS A 297 -1.82 -15.89 -11.30
C LYS A 297 -0.35 -15.89 -10.83
N LEU A 298 0.09 -14.81 -10.18
CA LEU A 298 1.43 -14.71 -9.59
C LEU A 298 1.44 -15.36 -8.21
N SER A 299 2.51 -16.09 -7.88
CA SER A 299 2.66 -16.73 -6.55
C SER A 299 2.57 -15.73 -5.40
N SER A 300 3.13 -14.54 -5.56
CA SER A 300 3.04 -13.44 -4.59
C SER A 300 1.60 -13.04 -4.25
N ILE A 301 0.70 -13.06 -5.25
CA ILE A 301 -0.72 -12.75 -5.06
C ILE A 301 -1.43 -13.89 -4.32
N GLU A 302 -1.17 -15.14 -4.71
CA GLU A 302 -1.77 -16.29 -4.03
C GLU A 302 -1.30 -16.42 -2.58
N ILE A 303 -0.04 -16.11 -2.30
CA ILE A 303 0.49 -16.03 -0.92
C ILE A 303 -0.23 -14.95 -0.13
N ALA A 304 -0.43 -13.75 -0.71
CA ALA A 304 -1.16 -12.66 -0.06
C ALA A 304 -2.61 -13.05 0.23
N ARG A 305 -3.32 -13.60 -0.76
CA ARG A 305 -4.72 -14.05 -0.61
C ARG A 305 -4.88 -15.09 0.48
N LYS A 306 -4.01 -16.11 0.46
CA LYS A 306 -4.00 -17.16 1.48
C LYS A 306 -3.77 -16.58 2.87
N TRP A 307 -2.78 -15.68 3.00
CA TRP A 307 -2.49 -15.01 4.26
C TRP A 307 -3.69 -14.19 4.76
N ILE A 308 -4.37 -13.45 3.88
CA ILE A 308 -5.58 -12.68 4.23
C ILE A 308 -6.71 -13.60 4.68
N ALA A 309 -6.92 -14.73 4.01
CA ALA A 309 -7.93 -15.72 4.38
C ALA A 309 -7.66 -16.33 5.78
N GLU A 310 -6.38 -16.61 6.10
CA GLU A 310 -5.97 -17.24 7.36
C GLU A 310 -5.90 -16.27 8.55
N ASN A 311 -5.72 -14.99 8.29
CA ASN A 311 -5.45 -13.99 9.34
C ASN A 311 -6.50 -12.89 9.41
N GLY A 312 -7.27 -12.66 8.36
CA GLY A 312 -8.16 -11.49 8.24
C GLY A 312 -9.16 -11.35 9.38
N GLU A 313 -9.72 -12.44 9.87
CA GLU A 313 -10.73 -12.43 10.94
C GLU A 313 -10.14 -12.42 12.36
N LYS A 314 -8.82 -12.40 12.50
CA LYS A 314 -8.18 -12.32 13.81
C LYS A 314 -8.27 -10.90 14.36
N GLU A 315 -8.60 -10.79 15.64
CA GLU A 315 -8.57 -9.55 16.40
C GLU A 315 -7.11 -9.13 16.71
N LEU A 316 -6.90 -7.83 16.93
CA LEU A 316 -5.62 -7.21 17.28
C LEU A 316 -5.70 -6.50 18.62
#